data_349082b661f874dc1e5fd10789d2b58d
#
_entry.id   349082b661f874dc1e5fd10789d2b58d
#
_cell.length_a   1.000
_cell.length_b   1.000
_cell.length_c   1.000
_cell.angle_alpha   90.00
_cell.angle_beta   90.00
_cell.angle_gamma   90.00
#
_symmetry.space_group_name_H-M   'P 1'
#
loop_
_entity.id
_entity.type
_entity.pdbx_description
1 polymer ?
#
loop_
_entity_poly.entity_id
_entity_poly.type
_entity_poly.pdbx_seq_one_letter_code
_entity_poly.pdbx_strand_id
1 'polypeptide(L)'
;MGKNKLERKREKVLIFGLDSDWIAKETALRRDFEILAIIDESSENIGKQYDEIRIISLQEITGYAYDTILITVYGNIAAKIEACITAGGDPAAIRLCYPKGCNVWKKQVIEEENKRLIANFDRVRFYLFHGRDFYILEEIFLRNCYGFLSNIDKEAIVIDIGMNVGYASLFFASQDFVKKVYAYEPFRDTYIDALENFSINDTEIREKIVPHNFALSNYDGEMELHFDRTQPGDMNILEDNLHLDGAKTTVLVKRASEMLKDILQKNQDKMIIVKMDTEGSEYDIAEDLEKADLFRYVDVLLGETHFDHEQELLDRLQRSGFFCFS
;
A
#
# COMPACT_ATOMS: atom_id res chain seq x y z
N MET A 1 21.56 12.19 -45.03
CA MET A 1 20.30 11.48 -44.70
C MET A 1 19.91 11.85 -43.29
N GLY A 2 19.05 12.86 -43.15
CA GLY A 2 18.58 13.35 -41.85
C GLY A 2 17.59 12.36 -41.25
N LYS A 3 17.89 11.84 -40.05
CA LYS A 3 16.91 11.15 -39.24
C LYS A 3 15.95 12.20 -38.67
N ASN A 4 14.74 12.28 -39.24
CA ASN A 4 13.62 12.96 -38.61
C ASN A 4 13.43 12.32 -37.21
N LYS A 5 13.89 12.97 -36.15
CA LYS A 5 13.39 12.75 -34.80
C LYS A 5 11.92 13.21 -34.85
N LEU A 6 10.99 12.27 -34.92
CA LEU A 6 9.60 12.54 -34.55
C LEU A 6 9.65 13.12 -33.14
N GLU A 7 9.44 14.42 -32.99
CA GLU A 7 9.21 15.04 -31.68
C GLU A 7 8.00 14.34 -31.08
N ARG A 8 8.22 13.55 -30.05
CA ARG A 8 7.13 12.93 -29.27
C ARG A 8 6.33 14.09 -28.69
N LYS A 9 5.09 14.25 -29.10
CA LYS A 9 4.15 15.20 -28.51
C LYS A 9 4.12 14.91 -26.99
N ARG A 10 4.54 15.92 -26.17
CA ARG A 10 4.49 15.78 -24.72
C ARG A 10 3.04 15.77 -24.25
N GLU A 11 2.76 14.98 -23.25
CA GLU A 11 1.49 14.94 -22.57
C GLU A 11 1.24 16.26 -21.86
N LYS A 12 0.04 16.81 -21.99
CA LYS A 12 -0.37 18.08 -21.39
C LYS A 12 -0.88 17.86 -19.98
N VAL A 13 -0.30 18.54 -19.01
CA VAL A 13 -0.64 18.30 -17.62
C VAL A 13 -1.02 19.57 -16.86
N LEU A 14 -1.97 19.41 -15.94
CA LEU A 14 -2.15 20.29 -14.81
C LEU A 14 -1.42 19.71 -13.61
N ILE A 15 -0.70 20.51 -12.86
CA ILE A 15 0.00 20.08 -11.64
C ILE A 15 -0.81 20.51 -10.43
N PHE A 16 -1.11 19.58 -9.52
CA PHE A 16 -1.75 19.95 -8.25
C PHE A 16 -0.73 19.91 -7.12
N GLY A 17 -0.40 21.08 -6.62
CA GLY A 17 0.47 21.35 -5.49
C GLY A 17 1.75 22.12 -5.87
N LEU A 18 2.03 23.13 -5.06
CA LEU A 18 3.21 23.99 -5.15
C LEU A 18 3.90 23.99 -3.77
N ASP A 19 4.70 22.97 -3.49
CA ASP A 19 5.42 22.83 -2.23
C ASP A 19 6.92 22.53 -2.47
N SER A 20 7.65 22.23 -1.40
CA SER A 20 9.07 21.86 -1.48
C SER A 20 9.32 20.68 -2.39
N ASP A 21 8.38 19.77 -2.48
CA ASP A 21 8.47 18.56 -3.31
C ASP A 21 8.32 18.89 -4.79
N TRP A 22 7.53 19.90 -5.15
CA TRP A 22 7.48 20.44 -6.50
C TRP A 22 8.86 20.87 -6.98
N ILE A 23 9.58 21.68 -6.17
CA ILE A 23 10.92 22.20 -6.53
C ILE A 23 11.88 21.04 -6.84
N ALA A 24 11.82 19.96 -6.08
CA ALA A 24 12.66 18.78 -6.30
C ALA A 24 12.34 18.02 -7.60
N LYS A 25 11.10 18.11 -8.10
CA LYS A 25 10.60 17.37 -9.26
C LYS A 25 10.53 18.18 -10.55
N GLU A 26 10.50 19.50 -10.43
CA GLU A 26 10.20 20.43 -11.53
C GLU A 26 11.01 20.15 -12.81
N THR A 27 12.31 19.98 -12.68
CA THR A 27 13.20 19.74 -13.85
C THR A 27 12.80 18.49 -14.63
N ALA A 28 12.44 17.41 -13.94
CA ALA A 28 12.05 16.18 -14.59
C ALA A 28 10.63 16.29 -15.18
N LEU A 29 9.71 16.94 -14.49
CA LEU A 29 8.35 17.15 -14.99
C LEU A 29 8.35 18.04 -16.23
N ARG A 30 9.13 19.13 -16.26
CA ARG A 30 9.26 20.01 -17.45
C ARG A 30 9.92 19.30 -18.64
N ARG A 31 10.78 18.31 -18.39
CA ARG A 31 11.36 17.49 -19.47
C ARG A 31 10.33 16.57 -20.10
N ASP A 32 9.49 15.93 -19.26
CA ASP A 32 8.64 14.82 -19.67
C ASP A 32 7.25 15.27 -20.08
N PHE A 33 6.77 16.43 -19.58
CA PHE A 33 5.41 16.95 -19.79
C PHE A 33 5.38 18.39 -20.32
N GLU A 34 4.26 18.74 -20.93
CA GLU A 34 3.87 20.14 -21.23
C GLU A 34 2.97 20.63 -20.10
N ILE A 35 3.52 21.40 -19.15
CA ILE A 35 2.79 21.91 -17.98
C ILE A 35 1.95 23.10 -18.40
N LEU A 36 0.63 22.99 -18.29
CA LEU A 36 -0.30 24.04 -18.68
C LEU A 36 -0.56 25.05 -17.58
N ALA A 37 -0.72 24.57 -16.34
CA ALA A 37 -0.96 25.38 -15.15
C ALA A 37 -0.64 24.59 -13.87
N ILE A 38 -0.51 25.32 -12.75
CA ILE A 38 -0.39 24.75 -11.41
C ILE A 38 -1.67 25.05 -10.66
N ILE A 39 -2.29 24.01 -10.09
CA ILE A 39 -3.46 24.13 -9.21
C ILE A 39 -2.96 24.36 -7.78
N ASP A 40 -3.47 25.40 -7.12
CA ASP A 40 -3.17 25.67 -5.71
C ASP A 40 -4.48 25.98 -4.95
N GLU A 41 -4.51 25.58 -3.67
CA GLU A 41 -5.65 25.83 -2.78
C GLU A 41 -5.53 27.18 -2.06
N SER A 42 -4.33 27.76 -2.01
CA SER A 42 -4.08 29.03 -1.36
C SER A 42 -4.55 30.21 -2.23
N SER A 43 -5.51 30.97 -1.72
CA SER A 43 -5.98 32.21 -2.37
C SER A 43 -4.84 33.24 -2.57
N GLU A 44 -3.77 33.15 -1.78
CA GLU A 44 -2.62 34.04 -1.93
C GLU A 44 -1.82 33.76 -3.20
N ASN A 45 -1.81 32.53 -3.68
CA ASN A 45 -1.05 32.12 -4.86
C ASN A 45 -1.85 32.19 -6.14
N ILE A 46 -3.16 31.97 -6.07
CA ILE A 46 -4.06 31.94 -7.24
C ILE A 46 -3.95 33.26 -8.05
N GLY A 47 -3.84 33.11 -9.36
CA GLY A 47 -3.68 34.22 -10.29
C GLY A 47 -2.25 34.73 -10.47
N LYS A 48 -1.30 34.28 -9.64
CA LYS A 48 0.13 34.53 -9.82
C LYS A 48 0.74 33.58 -10.85
N GLN A 49 2.03 33.74 -11.09
CA GLN A 49 2.83 32.86 -11.93
C GLN A 49 4.01 32.33 -11.12
N TYR A 50 4.33 31.06 -11.36
CA TYR A 50 5.56 30.42 -10.93
C TYR A 50 6.36 30.07 -12.19
N ASP A 51 7.49 30.75 -12.38
CA ASP A 51 8.37 30.56 -13.53
C ASP A 51 7.60 30.40 -14.87
N GLU A 52 6.82 31.46 -15.21
CA GLU A 52 5.95 31.57 -16.40
C GLU A 52 4.72 30.66 -16.42
N ILE A 53 4.55 29.73 -15.48
CA ILE A 53 3.37 28.89 -15.36
C ILE A 53 2.33 29.58 -14.48
N ARG A 54 1.10 29.70 -15.00
CA ARG A 54 0.01 30.31 -14.25
C ARG A 54 -0.43 29.41 -13.08
N ILE A 55 -0.66 30.00 -11.91
CA ILE A 55 -1.30 29.35 -10.76
C ILE A 55 -2.80 29.58 -10.86
N ILE A 56 -3.58 28.50 -10.81
CA ILE A 56 -5.03 28.50 -10.97
C ILE A 56 -5.74 27.91 -9.76
N SER A 57 -7.01 28.24 -9.61
CA SER A 57 -7.89 27.58 -8.65
C SER A 57 -8.42 26.25 -9.22
N LEU A 58 -8.94 25.39 -8.34
CA LEU A 58 -9.64 24.16 -8.74
C LEU A 58 -10.78 24.40 -9.72
N GLN A 59 -11.54 25.50 -9.55
CA GLN A 59 -12.69 25.84 -10.40
C GLN A 59 -12.30 26.16 -11.85
N GLU A 60 -11.03 26.47 -12.10
CA GLU A 60 -10.55 26.80 -13.45
C GLU A 60 -10.10 25.58 -14.26
N ILE A 61 -10.01 24.37 -13.66
CA ILE A 61 -9.47 23.17 -14.32
C ILE A 61 -10.22 22.81 -15.61
N THR A 62 -11.55 22.97 -15.63
CA THR A 62 -12.39 22.68 -16.82
C THR A 62 -12.15 23.63 -17.98
N GLY A 63 -11.45 24.74 -17.77
CA GLY A 63 -11.05 25.69 -18.81
C GLY A 63 -9.80 25.27 -19.58
N TYR A 64 -9.14 24.19 -19.18
CA TYR A 64 -7.90 23.70 -19.80
C TYR A 64 -8.12 22.40 -20.59
N ALA A 65 -7.49 22.29 -21.73
CA ALA A 65 -7.44 21.04 -22.52
C ALA A 65 -6.20 20.23 -22.11
N TYR A 66 -6.29 19.52 -20.98
CA TYR A 66 -5.23 18.68 -20.44
C TYR A 66 -5.48 17.19 -20.78
N ASP A 67 -4.41 16.42 -20.76
CA ASP A 67 -4.44 14.97 -20.84
C ASP A 67 -4.43 14.33 -19.44
N THR A 68 -3.79 15.01 -18.45
CA THR A 68 -3.61 14.47 -17.09
C THR A 68 -3.58 15.58 -16.04
N ILE A 69 -4.12 15.30 -14.85
CA ILE A 69 -3.90 16.06 -13.61
C ILE A 69 -2.89 15.29 -12.78
N LEU A 70 -1.71 15.85 -12.55
CA LEU A 70 -0.68 15.25 -11.72
C LEU A 70 -0.74 15.81 -10.31
N ILE A 71 -1.05 14.96 -9.32
CA ILE A 71 -0.97 15.31 -7.90
C ILE A 71 0.46 15.08 -7.45
N THR A 72 1.16 16.14 -7.05
CA THR A 72 2.59 16.13 -6.72
C THR A 72 2.89 16.26 -5.25
N VAL A 73 1.87 16.52 -4.43
CA VAL A 73 1.97 16.77 -2.98
C VAL A 73 1.45 15.58 -2.19
N TYR A 74 2.05 15.34 -1.02
CA TYR A 74 1.73 14.16 -0.21
C TYR A 74 0.50 14.31 0.69
N GLY A 75 0.30 15.45 1.30
CA GLY A 75 -0.75 15.60 2.29
C GLY A 75 -2.16 15.50 1.69
N ASN A 76 -3.05 14.76 2.35
CA ASN A 76 -4.48 14.67 2.02
C ASN A 76 -4.78 14.31 0.55
N ILE A 77 -4.07 13.32 0.00
CA ILE A 77 -4.19 12.93 -1.41
C ILE A 77 -5.64 12.60 -1.78
N ALA A 78 -6.36 11.83 -0.96
CA ALA A 78 -7.76 11.50 -1.22
C ALA A 78 -8.63 12.76 -1.33
N ALA A 79 -8.49 13.72 -0.40
CA ALA A 79 -9.23 14.98 -0.46
C ALA A 79 -8.89 15.79 -1.72
N LYS A 80 -7.65 15.76 -2.19
CA LYS A 80 -7.24 16.44 -3.43
C LYS A 80 -7.84 15.80 -4.67
N ILE A 81 -7.91 14.47 -4.70
CA ILE A 81 -8.60 13.72 -5.77
C ILE A 81 -10.08 14.09 -5.79
N GLU A 82 -10.76 14.01 -4.64
CA GLU A 82 -12.16 14.39 -4.50
C GLU A 82 -12.40 15.85 -4.92
N ALA A 83 -11.51 16.75 -4.53
CA ALA A 83 -11.60 18.17 -4.92
C ALA A 83 -11.48 18.36 -6.43
N CYS A 84 -10.58 17.64 -7.10
CA CYS A 84 -10.45 17.64 -8.56
C CYS A 84 -11.72 17.12 -9.23
N ILE A 85 -12.28 16.01 -8.76
CA ILE A 85 -13.51 15.40 -9.29
C ILE A 85 -14.70 16.36 -9.09
N THR A 86 -14.84 16.91 -7.89
CA THR A 86 -15.91 17.88 -7.54
C THR A 86 -15.83 19.15 -8.41
N ALA A 87 -14.63 19.57 -8.78
CA ALA A 87 -14.43 20.72 -9.68
C ALA A 87 -14.63 20.36 -11.17
N GLY A 88 -15.07 19.14 -11.48
CA GLY A 88 -15.35 18.68 -12.84
C GLY A 88 -14.16 18.08 -13.58
N GLY A 89 -13.09 17.71 -12.86
CA GLY A 89 -11.97 16.95 -13.42
C GLY A 89 -12.38 15.51 -13.74
N ASP A 90 -11.81 14.97 -14.82
CA ASP A 90 -12.02 13.56 -15.17
C ASP A 90 -11.22 12.66 -14.22
N PRO A 91 -11.86 11.78 -13.42
CA PRO A 91 -11.16 10.85 -12.54
C PRO A 91 -10.12 10.00 -13.29
N ALA A 92 -10.43 9.56 -14.50
CA ALA A 92 -9.53 8.77 -15.33
C ALA A 92 -8.27 9.53 -15.77
N ALA A 93 -8.28 10.87 -15.72
CA ALA A 93 -7.13 11.72 -16.02
C ALA A 93 -6.24 11.99 -14.78
N ILE A 94 -6.68 11.65 -13.57
CA ILE A 94 -5.91 11.92 -12.35
C ILE A 94 -4.79 10.88 -12.20
N ARG A 95 -3.58 11.37 -11.92
CA ARG A 95 -2.38 10.55 -11.67
C ARG A 95 -1.62 11.08 -10.48
N LEU A 96 -0.95 10.19 -9.80
CA LEU A 96 -0.04 10.54 -8.72
C LEU A 96 1.39 10.64 -9.26
N CYS A 97 2.12 11.67 -8.84
CA CYS A 97 3.51 11.86 -9.17
C CYS A 97 4.37 11.71 -7.92
N TYR A 98 5.14 10.65 -7.87
CA TYR A 98 5.95 10.36 -6.70
C TYR A 98 7.27 11.15 -6.68
N PRO A 99 7.75 11.60 -5.47
CA PRO A 99 8.89 12.52 -5.37
C PRO A 99 10.23 11.94 -5.78
N LYS A 100 10.49 10.70 -5.42
CA LYS A 100 11.84 10.13 -5.56
C LYS A 100 12.26 9.77 -6.98
N GLY A 101 11.45 10.05 -8.00
CA GLY A 101 11.82 9.71 -9.36
C GLY A 101 10.89 10.23 -10.44
N CYS A 102 9.94 11.10 -10.12
CA CYS A 102 8.88 11.54 -11.06
C CYS A 102 8.19 10.37 -11.77
N ASN A 103 8.09 9.24 -11.09
CA ASN A 103 7.32 8.12 -11.58
C ASN A 103 5.85 8.49 -11.53
N VAL A 104 5.28 8.72 -12.69
CA VAL A 104 3.84 8.87 -12.82
C VAL A 104 3.23 7.48 -12.85
N TRP A 105 2.17 7.29 -12.11
CA TRP A 105 1.41 6.04 -12.14
C TRP A 105 0.74 5.86 -13.50
N LYS A 106 1.49 5.35 -14.46
CA LYS A 106 1.04 5.25 -15.86
C LYS A 106 -0.03 4.19 -16.11
N LYS A 107 -0.11 3.22 -15.22
CA LYS A 107 -1.03 2.07 -15.34
C LYS A 107 -2.21 2.15 -14.38
N GLN A 108 -2.30 3.22 -13.60
CA GLN A 108 -3.36 3.42 -12.66
C GLN A 108 -4.50 4.19 -13.32
N VAL A 109 -5.71 3.78 -13.03
CA VAL A 109 -6.94 4.54 -13.26
C VAL A 109 -7.63 4.70 -11.93
N ILE A 110 -7.97 5.94 -11.56
CA ILE A 110 -8.83 6.22 -10.41
C ILE A 110 -10.24 6.41 -10.95
N GLU A 111 -11.17 5.67 -10.38
CA GLU A 111 -12.58 5.72 -10.73
C GLU A 111 -13.38 6.09 -9.49
N GLU A 112 -14.49 6.79 -9.69
CA GLU A 112 -15.47 7.01 -8.64
C GLU A 112 -16.65 6.08 -8.88
N GLU A 113 -16.93 5.21 -7.92
CA GLU A 113 -18.10 4.36 -7.92
C GLU A 113 -18.87 4.53 -6.61
N ASN A 114 -20.13 4.94 -6.69
CA ASN A 114 -20.98 5.16 -5.52
C ASN A 114 -20.37 6.10 -4.48
N LYS A 115 -19.70 7.17 -4.92
CA LYS A 115 -18.96 8.13 -4.09
C LYS A 115 -17.75 7.53 -3.35
N ARG A 116 -17.23 6.41 -3.81
CA ARG A 116 -15.98 5.82 -3.33
C ARG A 116 -14.94 5.88 -4.43
N LEU A 117 -13.72 6.16 -4.04
CA LEU A 117 -12.59 6.11 -4.98
C LEU A 117 -12.07 4.68 -5.10
N ILE A 118 -11.80 4.27 -6.33
CA ILE A 118 -11.23 2.96 -6.65
C ILE A 118 -9.94 3.20 -7.44
N ALA A 119 -8.85 2.63 -6.97
CA ALA A 119 -7.60 2.57 -7.73
C ALA A 119 -7.51 1.21 -8.45
N ASN A 120 -7.18 1.26 -9.74
CA ASN A 120 -6.98 0.07 -10.56
C ASN A 120 -5.50 -0.10 -10.87
N PHE A 121 -4.94 -1.26 -10.52
CA PHE A 121 -3.56 -1.63 -10.78
C PHE A 121 -3.52 -2.97 -11.53
N ASP A 122 -3.25 -2.91 -12.82
CA ASP A 122 -3.12 -4.09 -13.67
C ASP A 122 -4.32 -5.06 -13.53
N ARG A 123 -4.20 -6.08 -12.68
CA ARG A 123 -5.21 -7.12 -12.45
C ARG A 123 -6.07 -6.93 -11.21
N VAL A 124 -5.78 -5.91 -10.40
CA VAL A 124 -6.42 -5.73 -9.09
C VAL A 124 -7.01 -4.35 -8.91
N ARG A 125 -8.12 -4.30 -8.17
CA ARG A 125 -8.87 -3.09 -7.84
C ARG A 125 -8.91 -2.91 -6.33
N PHE A 126 -8.84 -1.66 -5.88
CA PHE A 126 -8.81 -1.31 -4.47
C PHE A 126 -9.73 -0.14 -4.18
N TYR A 127 -10.61 -0.28 -3.21
CA TYR A 127 -11.21 0.90 -2.57
C TYR A 127 -10.13 1.66 -1.82
N LEU A 128 -10.21 2.99 -1.89
CA LEU A 128 -9.37 3.90 -1.14
C LEU A 128 -10.18 4.40 0.04
N PHE A 129 -9.76 4.04 1.24
CA PHE A 129 -10.46 4.39 2.48
C PHE A 129 -9.88 5.66 3.09
N HIS A 130 -8.55 5.87 2.95
CA HIS A 130 -7.80 6.95 3.56
C HIS A 130 -6.71 7.49 2.62
N GLY A 131 -6.25 8.72 2.89
CA GLY A 131 -5.14 9.32 2.12
C GLY A 131 -3.83 8.53 2.20
N ARG A 132 -3.62 7.76 3.27
CA ARG A 132 -2.42 6.91 3.45
C ARG A 132 -2.40 5.69 2.54
N ASP A 133 -3.55 5.23 2.05
CA ASP A 133 -3.65 4.07 1.16
C ASP A 133 -2.74 4.21 -0.07
N PHE A 134 -2.57 5.44 -0.54
CA PHE A 134 -1.68 5.72 -1.66
C PHE A 134 -0.21 5.40 -1.37
N TYR A 135 0.25 5.55 -0.14
CA TYR A 135 1.63 5.21 0.24
C TYR A 135 1.84 3.70 0.20
N ILE A 136 0.91 2.95 0.77
CA ILE A 136 0.96 1.48 0.78
C ILE A 136 0.89 0.94 -0.64
N LEU A 137 -0.06 1.44 -1.45
CA LEU A 137 -0.19 1.03 -2.84
C LEU A 137 1.04 1.40 -3.67
N GLU A 138 1.64 2.56 -3.41
CA GLU A 138 2.89 2.95 -4.07
C GLU A 138 4.03 2.00 -3.71
N GLU A 139 4.21 1.72 -2.44
CA GLU A 139 5.25 0.82 -1.97
C GLU A 139 5.14 -0.56 -2.61
N ILE A 140 3.94 -1.12 -2.62
CA ILE A 140 3.68 -2.44 -3.18
C ILE A 140 3.81 -2.44 -4.71
N PHE A 141 3.14 -1.49 -5.41
CA PHE A 141 2.97 -1.59 -6.87
C PHE A 141 3.94 -0.74 -7.68
N LEU A 142 4.49 0.34 -7.13
CA LEU A 142 5.42 1.21 -7.86
C LEU A 142 6.87 1.01 -7.44
N ARG A 143 7.13 0.94 -6.16
CA ARG A 143 8.45 0.59 -5.65
C ARG A 143 8.73 -0.90 -5.80
N ASN A 144 7.63 -1.67 -5.98
CA ASN A 144 7.70 -3.11 -6.16
C ASN A 144 8.51 -3.76 -5.03
N CYS A 145 8.17 -3.45 -3.77
CA CYS A 145 8.89 -3.93 -2.59
C CYS A 145 8.96 -5.47 -2.54
N TYR A 146 7.99 -6.14 -3.17
CA TYR A 146 7.95 -7.60 -3.33
C TYR A 146 8.49 -8.09 -4.69
N GLY A 147 9.13 -7.21 -5.49
CA GLY A 147 9.54 -7.49 -6.87
C GLY A 147 10.58 -8.59 -7.04
N PHE A 148 11.35 -8.90 -6.00
CA PHE A 148 12.28 -10.01 -5.99
C PHE A 148 11.58 -11.40 -6.12
N LEU A 149 10.27 -11.46 -5.88
CA LEU A 149 9.43 -12.64 -6.10
C LEU A 149 9.04 -12.86 -7.56
N SER A 150 9.36 -11.96 -8.47
CA SER A 150 8.88 -11.95 -9.86
C SER A 150 9.39 -13.11 -10.75
N ASN A 151 10.41 -13.85 -10.31
CA ASN A 151 11.01 -14.94 -11.07
C ASN A 151 10.89 -16.31 -10.35
N ILE A 152 9.78 -16.53 -9.64
CA ILE A 152 9.54 -17.79 -8.95
C ILE A 152 8.89 -18.77 -9.91
N ASP A 153 9.58 -19.88 -10.20
CA ASP A 153 9.08 -20.99 -11.03
C ASP A 153 8.29 -22.03 -10.19
N LYS A 154 8.29 -21.91 -8.88
CA LYS A 154 7.63 -22.85 -7.96
C LYS A 154 6.30 -22.26 -7.48
N GLU A 155 5.25 -23.09 -7.38
CA GLU A 155 4.00 -22.70 -6.76
C GLU A 155 4.23 -22.26 -5.31
N ALA A 156 3.50 -21.23 -4.86
CA ALA A 156 3.68 -20.66 -3.54
C ALA A 156 2.37 -20.60 -2.74
N ILE A 157 2.54 -20.71 -1.41
CA ILE A 157 1.54 -20.36 -0.39
C ILE A 157 2.07 -19.10 0.32
N VAL A 158 1.21 -18.12 0.48
CA VAL A 158 1.53 -16.90 1.23
C VAL A 158 0.77 -16.92 2.55
N ILE A 159 1.44 -16.52 3.61
CA ILE A 159 0.87 -16.25 4.92
C ILE A 159 1.08 -14.77 5.18
N ASP A 160 0.00 -13.99 5.16
CA ASP A 160 0.00 -12.52 5.33
C ASP A 160 -0.52 -12.19 6.73
N ILE A 161 0.39 -11.91 7.65
CA ILE A 161 0.09 -11.60 9.05
C ILE A 161 0.13 -10.07 9.20
N GLY A 162 -1.01 -9.50 9.59
CA GLY A 162 -1.26 -8.06 9.50
C GLY A 162 -1.67 -7.67 8.08
N MET A 163 -2.79 -8.26 7.59
CA MET A 163 -3.22 -7.99 6.20
C MET A 163 -3.78 -6.59 6.01
N ASN A 164 -4.13 -5.89 7.10
CA ASN A 164 -4.76 -4.58 7.06
C ASN A 164 -6.00 -4.62 6.12
N VAL A 165 -6.21 -3.61 5.29
CA VAL A 165 -7.31 -3.57 4.30
C VAL A 165 -7.08 -4.47 3.07
N GLY A 166 -6.09 -5.36 3.10
CA GLY A 166 -5.88 -6.45 2.16
C GLY A 166 -5.10 -6.12 0.89
N TYR A 167 -4.37 -4.99 0.84
CA TYR A 167 -3.63 -4.60 -0.38
C TYR A 167 -2.50 -5.58 -0.71
N ALA A 168 -1.70 -5.99 0.28
CA ALA A 168 -0.65 -6.98 0.09
C ALA A 168 -1.22 -8.36 -0.27
N SER A 169 -2.30 -8.77 0.42
CA SER A 169 -3.01 -10.03 0.11
C SER A 169 -3.47 -10.09 -1.35
N LEU A 170 -4.04 -9.00 -1.88
CA LEU A 170 -4.48 -8.91 -3.28
C LEU A 170 -3.29 -8.90 -4.25
N PHE A 171 -2.20 -8.19 -3.91
CA PHE A 171 -0.96 -8.24 -4.69
C PHE A 171 -0.46 -9.67 -4.84
N PHE A 172 -0.32 -10.41 -3.74
CA PHE A 172 0.11 -11.80 -3.77
C PHE A 172 -0.87 -12.70 -4.53
N ALA A 173 -2.17 -12.57 -4.26
CA ALA A 173 -3.18 -13.38 -4.94
C ALA A 173 -3.23 -13.14 -6.46
N SER A 174 -2.83 -11.96 -6.93
CA SER A 174 -2.76 -11.64 -8.36
C SER A 174 -1.60 -12.33 -9.09
N GLN A 175 -0.60 -12.85 -8.35
CA GLN A 175 0.53 -13.53 -8.94
C GLN A 175 0.14 -14.95 -9.37
N ASP A 176 0.54 -15.35 -10.58
CA ASP A 176 0.16 -16.65 -11.15
C ASP A 176 0.74 -17.85 -10.38
N PHE A 177 1.93 -17.68 -9.79
CA PHE A 177 2.59 -18.72 -8.99
C PHE A 177 1.97 -18.90 -7.60
N VAL A 178 1.20 -17.91 -7.08
CA VAL A 178 0.54 -18.01 -5.76
C VAL A 178 -0.75 -18.80 -5.88
N LYS A 179 -0.88 -19.83 -5.05
CA LYS A 179 -2.06 -20.73 -5.01
C LYS A 179 -3.04 -20.38 -3.90
N LYS A 180 -2.53 -19.97 -2.75
CA LYS A 180 -3.34 -19.52 -1.61
C LYS A 180 -2.62 -18.41 -0.85
N VAL A 181 -3.42 -17.53 -0.26
CA VAL A 181 -3.02 -16.49 0.69
C VAL A 181 -3.84 -16.69 1.95
N TYR A 182 -3.21 -17.05 3.06
CA TYR A 182 -3.84 -17.08 4.39
C TYR A 182 -3.56 -15.75 5.04
N ALA A 183 -4.60 -14.96 5.28
CA ALA A 183 -4.47 -13.55 5.68
C ALA A 183 -5.11 -13.32 7.06
N TYR A 184 -4.43 -12.61 7.94
CA TYR A 184 -4.82 -12.41 9.33
C TYR A 184 -4.90 -10.93 9.67
N GLU A 185 -6.05 -10.49 10.20
CA GLU A 185 -6.30 -9.11 10.62
C GLU A 185 -7.19 -9.11 11.87
N PRO A 186 -6.68 -8.63 13.01
CA PRO A 186 -7.43 -8.66 14.26
C PRO A 186 -8.59 -7.66 14.33
N PHE A 187 -8.42 -6.46 13.75
CA PHE A 187 -9.42 -5.42 13.85
C PHE A 187 -10.59 -5.68 12.93
N ARG A 188 -11.80 -5.78 13.53
CA ARG A 188 -13.01 -6.16 12.80
C ARG A 188 -13.33 -5.19 11.66
N ASP A 189 -13.21 -3.89 11.89
CA ASP A 189 -13.57 -2.88 10.88
C ASP A 189 -12.60 -2.94 9.70
N THR A 190 -11.28 -3.00 9.97
CA THR A 190 -10.23 -3.15 8.96
C THR A 190 -10.39 -4.47 8.19
N TYR A 191 -10.75 -5.56 8.90
CA TYR A 191 -11.06 -6.84 8.28
C TYR A 191 -12.25 -6.74 7.31
N ILE A 192 -13.32 -5.99 7.67
CA ILE A 192 -14.48 -5.78 6.80
C ILE A 192 -14.05 -4.98 5.56
N ASP A 193 -13.25 -3.93 5.72
CA ASP A 193 -12.71 -3.16 4.61
C ASP A 193 -11.88 -4.04 3.66
N ALA A 194 -11.08 -4.98 4.20
CA ALA A 194 -10.37 -5.97 3.40
C ALA A 194 -11.33 -6.87 2.60
N LEU A 195 -12.41 -7.36 3.23
CA LEU A 195 -13.43 -8.16 2.53
C LEU A 195 -14.12 -7.37 1.40
N GLU A 196 -14.38 -6.08 1.60
CA GLU A 196 -14.89 -5.21 0.55
C GLU A 196 -13.90 -5.10 -0.61
N ASN A 197 -12.60 -4.90 -0.32
CA ASN A 197 -11.55 -4.90 -1.34
C ASN A 197 -11.50 -6.23 -2.11
N PHE A 198 -11.61 -7.36 -1.42
CA PHE A 198 -11.62 -8.67 -2.11
C PHE A 198 -12.84 -8.80 -3.01
N SER A 199 -13.99 -8.29 -2.59
CA SER A 199 -15.27 -8.45 -3.30
C SER A 199 -15.31 -7.81 -4.69
N ILE A 200 -14.55 -6.74 -4.92
CA ILE A 200 -14.51 -6.01 -6.20
C ILE A 200 -13.50 -6.57 -7.19
N ASN A 201 -12.79 -7.64 -6.83
CA ASN A 201 -11.81 -8.30 -7.66
C ASN A 201 -12.34 -9.58 -8.31
N ASP A 202 -11.66 -10.03 -9.36
CA ASP A 202 -12.02 -11.24 -10.07
C ASP A 202 -12.08 -12.47 -9.15
N THR A 203 -13.01 -13.38 -9.44
CA THR A 203 -13.21 -14.61 -8.66
C THR A 203 -11.94 -15.43 -8.53
N GLU A 204 -11.13 -15.52 -9.61
CA GLU A 204 -9.86 -16.24 -9.59
C GLU A 204 -8.87 -15.70 -8.54
N ILE A 205 -8.79 -14.39 -8.37
CA ILE A 205 -7.94 -13.74 -7.37
C ILE A 205 -8.54 -13.91 -5.98
N ARG A 206 -9.82 -13.60 -5.85
CA ARG A 206 -10.54 -13.63 -4.57
C ARG A 206 -10.55 -15.01 -3.92
N GLU A 207 -10.75 -16.07 -4.69
CA GLU A 207 -10.80 -17.45 -4.17
C GLU A 207 -9.45 -17.99 -3.70
N LYS A 208 -8.34 -17.32 -4.03
CA LYS A 208 -7.04 -17.64 -3.45
C LYS A 208 -6.89 -17.15 -2.01
N ILE A 209 -7.65 -16.14 -1.57
CA ILE A 209 -7.50 -15.51 -0.26
C ILE A 209 -8.40 -16.19 0.75
N VAL A 210 -7.83 -16.55 1.91
CA VAL A 210 -8.50 -17.13 3.07
C VAL A 210 -8.32 -16.18 4.25
N PRO A 211 -9.24 -15.23 4.46
CA PRO A 211 -9.10 -14.21 5.48
C PRO A 211 -9.55 -14.71 6.85
N HIS A 212 -8.86 -14.26 7.90
CA HIS A 212 -9.12 -14.58 9.30
C HIS A 212 -9.17 -13.32 10.15
N ASN A 213 -10.21 -13.17 10.99
CA ASN A 213 -10.35 -12.01 11.87
C ASN A 213 -9.88 -12.35 13.29
N PHE A 214 -8.58 -12.48 13.46
CA PHE A 214 -7.88 -12.59 14.75
C PHE A 214 -6.39 -12.29 14.60
N ALA A 215 -5.76 -11.91 15.71
CA ALA A 215 -4.31 -11.74 15.79
C ALA A 215 -3.59 -13.09 15.93
N LEU A 216 -2.35 -13.14 15.46
CA LEU A 216 -1.42 -14.20 15.81
C LEU A 216 -0.41 -13.69 16.84
N SER A 217 -0.06 -14.53 17.82
CA SER A 217 0.96 -14.27 18.84
C SER A 217 1.49 -15.61 19.39
N ASN A 218 2.16 -15.58 20.55
CA ASN A 218 2.68 -16.77 21.24
C ASN A 218 1.70 -17.41 22.24
N TYR A 219 0.43 -16.96 22.28
CA TYR A 219 -0.61 -17.46 23.18
C TYR A 219 -2.00 -17.42 22.55
N ASP A 220 -2.96 -18.12 23.17
CA ASP A 220 -4.38 -18.01 22.88
C ASP A 220 -5.08 -17.15 23.92
N GLY A 221 -5.97 -16.24 23.50
CA GLY A 221 -6.71 -15.40 24.42
C GLY A 221 -7.35 -14.19 23.75
N GLU A 222 -7.45 -13.13 24.50
CA GLU A 222 -7.90 -11.82 24.05
C GLU A 222 -6.86 -10.76 24.42
N MET A 223 -6.76 -9.73 23.59
CA MET A 223 -5.90 -8.59 23.80
C MET A 223 -6.71 -7.30 23.65
N GLU A 224 -6.49 -6.35 24.54
CA GLU A 224 -7.07 -5.01 24.44
C GLU A 224 -6.08 -4.12 23.66
N LEU A 225 -6.54 -3.53 22.55
CA LEU A 225 -5.74 -2.68 21.69
C LEU A 225 -6.38 -1.29 21.59
N HIS A 226 -5.55 -0.27 21.37
CA HIS A 226 -6.02 1.06 21.03
C HIS A 226 -6.13 1.16 19.50
N PHE A 227 -7.29 1.60 19.03
CA PHE A 227 -7.59 1.75 17.61
C PHE A 227 -7.96 3.20 17.28
N ASP A 228 -7.18 3.83 16.42
CA ASP A 228 -7.51 5.13 15.84
C ASP A 228 -7.81 4.97 14.34
N ARG A 229 -9.09 5.09 14.00
CA ARG A 229 -9.55 5.02 12.59
C ARG A 229 -8.96 6.12 11.70
N THR A 230 -8.51 7.23 12.28
CA THR A 230 -7.96 8.35 11.51
C THR A 230 -6.50 8.11 11.12
N GLN A 231 -5.84 7.12 11.73
CA GLN A 231 -4.46 6.75 11.50
C GLN A 231 -4.31 5.23 11.34
N PRO A 232 -4.93 4.60 10.34
CA PRO A 232 -4.71 3.18 10.04
C PRO A 232 -3.24 2.96 9.67
N GLY A 233 -2.56 2.07 10.36
CA GLY A 233 -1.13 1.80 10.21
C GLY A 233 -0.23 2.34 11.33
N ASP A 234 -0.72 3.14 12.28
CA ASP A 234 0.01 3.54 13.49
C ASP A 234 -0.55 2.81 14.74
N MET A 235 -0.89 1.55 14.60
CA MET A 235 -1.52 0.76 15.66
C MET A 235 -0.46 0.05 16.50
N ASN A 236 0.01 0.72 17.55
CA ASN A 236 1.01 0.16 18.46
C ASN A 236 0.40 -0.76 19.53
N ILE A 237 0.88 -1.99 19.57
CA ILE A 237 0.47 -3.03 20.54
C ILE A 237 1.08 -2.80 21.92
N LEU A 238 2.24 -2.16 22.05
CA LEU A 238 3.09 -2.26 23.24
C LEU A 238 3.43 -0.96 23.96
N GLU A 239 2.96 0.21 23.55
CA GLU A 239 3.26 1.41 24.35
C GLU A 239 2.05 1.89 25.15
N ASP A 240 2.32 2.16 26.46
CA ASP A 240 1.53 3.03 27.33
C ASP A 240 1.43 4.45 26.73
N ASN A 241 0.84 4.59 25.54
CA ASN A 241 0.67 5.87 24.88
C ASN A 241 -0.44 6.66 25.57
N LEU A 242 -0.02 7.44 26.54
CA LEU A 242 -0.80 8.38 27.37
C LEU A 242 -1.54 9.45 26.58
N HIS A 243 -1.55 9.41 25.24
CA HIS A 243 -2.05 10.51 24.37
C HIS A 243 -2.89 10.09 23.17
N LEU A 244 -3.29 8.80 23.04
CA LEU A 244 -4.20 8.40 21.96
C LEU A 244 -5.64 8.43 22.47
N ASP A 245 -6.44 9.34 21.96
CA ASP A 245 -7.90 9.41 22.15
C ASP A 245 -8.64 8.26 21.39
N GLY A 246 -7.95 7.18 21.04
CA GLY A 246 -8.50 6.03 20.33
C GLY A 246 -9.44 5.20 21.20
N ALA A 247 -10.47 4.63 20.59
CA ALA A 247 -11.33 3.69 21.27
C ALA A 247 -10.59 2.38 21.55
N LYS A 248 -10.70 1.88 22.79
CA LYS A 248 -10.22 0.54 23.14
C LYS A 248 -11.09 -0.51 22.47
N THR A 249 -10.46 -1.48 21.84
CA THR A 249 -11.12 -2.65 21.27
C THR A 249 -10.43 -3.93 21.73
N THR A 250 -11.25 -4.97 21.95
CA THR A 250 -10.74 -6.29 22.29
C THR A 250 -10.68 -7.13 21.04
N VAL A 251 -9.54 -7.74 20.77
CA VAL A 251 -9.33 -8.64 19.65
C VAL A 251 -9.02 -10.05 20.13
N LEU A 252 -9.46 -11.03 19.34
CA LEU A 252 -9.12 -12.43 19.58
C LEU A 252 -7.65 -12.66 19.16
N VAL A 253 -6.89 -13.38 19.99
CA VAL A 253 -5.52 -13.79 19.74
C VAL A 253 -5.44 -15.30 19.64
N LYS A 254 -4.69 -15.80 18.67
CA LYS A 254 -4.40 -17.22 18.49
C LYS A 254 -2.91 -17.48 18.44
N ARG A 255 -2.51 -18.62 19.00
CA ARG A 255 -1.12 -19.06 18.96
C ARG A 255 -0.69 -19.36 17.52
N ALA A 256 0.38 -18.66 17.08
CA ALA A 256 0.84 -18.72 15.69
C ALA A 256 1.25 -20.14 15.29
N SER A 257 2.02 -20.84 16.14
CA SER A 257 2.49 -22.20 15.86
C SER A 257 1.33 -23.20 15.70
N GLU A 258 0.25 -23.06 16.45
CA GLU A 258 -0.91 -23.95 16.30
C GLU A 258 -1.69 -23.68 15.02
N MET A 259 -1.90 -22.39 14.69
CA MET A 259 -2.63 -21.98 13.50
C MET A 259 -1.89 -22.28 12.20
N LEU A 260 -0.56 -22.11 12.19
CA LEU A 260 0.23 -22.23 10.97
C LEU A 260 0.80 -23.63 10.73
N LYS A 261 0.91 -24.48 11.76
CA LYS A 261 1.50 -25.82 11.66
C LYS A 261 0.93 -26.65 10.53
N ASP A 262 -0.38 -26.75 10.45
CA ASP A 262 -1.06 -27.55 9.43
C ASP A 262 -0.84 -26.99 8.02
N ILE A 263 -0.86 -25.66 7.87
CA ILE A 263 -0.63 -24.97 6.59
C ILE A 263 0.79 -25.26 6.11
N LEU A 264 1.78 -25.10 7.00
CA LEU A 264 3.19 -25.29 6.69
C LEU A 264 3.49 -26.75 6.35
N GLN A 265 3.00 -27.70 7.15
CA GLN A 265 3.28 -29.12 6.96
C GLN A 265 2.61 -29.73 5.73
N LYS A 266 1.43 -29.26 5.34
CA LYS A 266 0.68 -29.78 4.20
C LYS A 266 1.15 -29.24 2.84
N ASN A 267 1.96 -28.19 2.83
CA ASN A 267 2.38 -27.49 1.61
C ASN A 267 3.90 -27.49 1.41
N GLN A 268 4.62 -28.49 1.92
CA GLN A 268 6.09 -28.59 1.79
C GLN A 268 6.58 -28.76 0.33
N ASP A 269 5.69 -29.16 -0.57
CA ASP A 269 5.94 -29.20 -2.02
C ASP A 269 5.94 -27.82 -2.67
N LYS A 270 5.42 -26.80 -1.99
CA LYS A 270 5.31 -25.42 -2.46
C LYS A 270 6.33 -24.51 -1.74
N MET A 271 6.55 -23.34 -2.32
CA MET A 271 7.27 -22.27 -1.63
C MET A 271 6.37 -21.66 -0.56
N ILE A 272 6.88 -21.51 0.64
CA ILE A 272 6.17 -20.85 1.74
C ILE A 272 6.76 -19.46 1.93
N ILE A 273 5.92 -18.46 1.72
CA ILE A 273 6.24 -17.04 1.92
C ILE A 273 5.43 -16.54 3.12
N VAL A 274 6.10 -16.01 4.14
CA VAL A 274 5.45 -15.36 5.28
C VAL A 274 5.71 -13.86 5.20
N LYS A 275 4.67 -13.05 5.10
CA LYS A 275 4.72 -11.60 5.33
C LYS A 275 4.24 -11.35 6.74
N MET A 276 5.01 -10.58 7.50
CA MET A 276 4.74 -10.27 8.90
C MET A 276 4.96 -8.78 9.14
N ASP A 277 3.87 -8.09 9.44
CA ASP A 277 3.81 -6.67 9.66
C ASP A 277 2.60 -6.42 10.59
N THR A 278 2.85 -6.47 11.89
CA THR A 278 1.82 -6.63 12.92
C THR A 278 1.87 -5.55 13.99
N GLU A 279 2.67 -4.52 13.76
CA GLU A 279 2.80 -3.39 14.67
C GLU A 279 3.21 -3.81 16.10
N GLY A 280 4.11 -4.83 16.20
CA GLY A 280 4.76 -5.20 17.44
C GLY A 280 4.58 -6.66 17.91
N SER A 281 3.77 -7.48 17.25
CA SER A 281 3.67 -8.93 17.58
C SER A 281 4.72 -9.79 16.86
N GLU A 282 5.59 -9.22 16.01
CA GLU A 282 6.57 -9.93 15.19
C GLU A 282 7.48 -10.84 16.03
N TYR A 283 7.90 -10.34 17.20
CA TYR A 283 8.81 -11.06 18.12
C TYR A 283 8.14 -12.27 18.74
N ASP A 284 6.93 -12.09 19.25
CA ASP A 284 6.15 -13.15 19.87
C ASP A 284 5.83 -14.26 18.87
N ILE A 285 5.46 -13.89 17.66
CA ILE A 285 5.20 -14.83 16.57
C ILE A 285 6.47 -15.57 16.20
N ALA A 286 7.58 -14.86 16.01
CA ALA A 286 8.85 -15.46 15.65
C ALA A 286 9.37 -16.40 16.74
N GLU A 287 9.22 -16.02 18.02
CA GLU A 287 9.58 -16.84 19.14
C GLU A 287 8.77 -18.15 19.20
N ASP A 288 7.46 -18.07 18.96
CA ASP A 288 6.57 -19.21 18.99
C ASP A 288 6.85 -20.19 17.83
N LEU A 289 7.10 -19.66 16.64
CA LEU A 289 7.47 -20.45 15.46
C LEU A 289 8.84 -21.12 15.63
N GLU A 290 9.84 -20.43 16.20
CA GLU A 290 11.17 -20.98 16.50
C GLU A 290 11.04 -22.15 17.53
N LYS A 291 10.34 -21.92 18.65
CA LYS A 291 10.13 -22.94 19.69
C LYS A 291 9.41 -24.19 19.16
N ALA A 292 8.51 -24.00 18.21
CA ALA A 292 7.78 -25.09 17.55
C ALA A 292 8.54 -25.75 16.38
N ASP A 293 9.76 -25.29 16.07
CA ASP A 293 10.58 -25.76 14.94
C ASP A 293 9.86 -25.63 13.59
N LEU A 294 9.07 -24.56 13.39
CA LEU A 294 8.28 -24.35 12.19
C LEU A 294 9.00 -23.49 11.13
N PHE A 295 10.03 -22.75 11.49
CA PHE A 295 10.80 -21.96 10.52
C PHE A 295 11.45 -22.81 9.43
N ARG A 296 11.74 -24.08 9.68
CA ARG A 296 12.26 -25.01 8.68
C ARG A 296 11.35 -25.25 7.47
N TYR A 297 10.08 -24.84 7.55
CA TYR A 297 9.11 -24.93 6.47
C TYR A 297 8.94 -23.60 5.72
N VAL A 298 9.55 -22.51 6.20
CA VAL A 298 9.41 -21.17 5.61
C VAL A 298 10.59 -20.92 4.68
N ASP A 299 10.29 -20.66 3.42
CA ASP A 299 11.33 -20.39 2.41
C ASP A 299 11.70 -18.89 2.37
N VAL A 300 10.71 -18.01 2.57
CA VAL A 300 10.89 -16.55 2.55
C VAL A 300 10.10 -15.92 3.67
N LEU A 301 10.75 -15.02 4.42
CA LEU A 301 10.10 -14.18 5.41
C LEU A 301 10.30 -12.71 5.02
N LEU A 302 9.19 -11.99 4.91
CA LEU A 302 9.10 -10.57 4.63
C LEU A 302 8.58 -9.91 5.89
N GLY A 303 9.33 -9.03 6.51
CA GLY A 303 8.92 -8.41 7.78
C GLY A 303 9.18 -6.93 7.79
N GLU A 304 8.28 -6.18 8.40
CA GLU A 304 8.55 -4.88 8.95
C GLU A 304 8.82 -5.06 10.44
N THR A 305 9.80 -4.34 10.97
CA THR A 305 10.15 -4.42 12.38
C THR A 305 9.75 -3.14 13.09
N HIS A 306 8.99 -3.29 14.15
CA HIS A 306 8.55 -2.18 14.99
C HIS A 306 9.34 -2.21 16.30
N PHE A 307 9.64 -1.03 16.84
CA PHE A 307 10.40 -0.84 18.08
C PHE A 307 11.89 -1.26 18.00
N ASP A 308 12.65 -0.99 19.07
CA ASP A 308 14.11 -1.18 19.14
C ASP A 308 14.59 -2.66 19.23
N HIS A 309 13.78 -3.62 18.78
CA HIS A 309 14.09 -5.06 18.87
C HIS A 309 14.52 -5.71 17.54
N GLU A 310 14.75 -4.92 16.49
CA GLU A 310 15.13 -5.43 15.15
C GLU A 310 16.30 -6.45 15.24
N GLN A 311 17.35 -6.11 16.00
CA GLN A 311 18.52 -6.98 16.11
C GLN A 311 18.19 -8.33 16.74
N GLU A 312 17.29 -8.38 17.73
CA GLU A 312 16.88 -9.63 18.36
C GLU A 312 16.14 -10.53 17.36
N LEU A 313 15.24 -9.96 16.57
CA LEU A 313 14.52 -10.69 15.53
C LEU A 313 15.48 -11.23 14.47
N LEU A 314 16.41 -10.40 13.98
CA LEU A 314 17.42 -10.80 13.01
C LEU A 314 18.30 -11.94 13.52
N ASP A 315 18.78 -11.83 14.77
CA ASP A 315 19.59 -12.87 15.40
C ASP A 315 18.82 -14.21 15.52
N ARG A 316 17.53 -14.15 15.81
CA ARG A 316 16.63 -15.31 15.90
C ARG A 316 16.47 -15.97 14.54
N LEU A 317 16.19 -15.17 13.52
CA LEU A 317 16.03 -15.67 12.15
C LEU A 317 17.34 -16.28 11.61
N GLN A 318 18.50 -15.65 11.86
CA GLN A 318 19.80 -16.17 11.47
C GLN A 318 20.10 -17.52 12.14
N ARG A 319 19.80 -17.66 13.44
CA ARG A 319 19.94 -18.95 14.14
C ARG A 319 19.02 -20.03 13.55
N SER A 320 17.87 -19.62 13.03
CA SER A 320 16.94 -20.52 12.35
C SER A 320 17.32 -20.83 10.89
N GLY A 321 18.44 -20.28 10.40
CA GLY A 321 18.99 -20.56 9.08
C GLY A 321 18.63 -19.57 7.97
N PHE A 322 17.99 -18.44 8.29
CA PHE A 322 17.69 -17.41 7.31
C PHE A 322 18.91 -16.54 6.98
N PHE A 323 19.01 -16.14 5.72
CA PHE A 323 19.85 -15.03 5.30
C PHE A 323 19.02 -13.74 5.37
N CYS A 324 19.40 -12.81 6.23
CA CYS A 324 18.65 -11.57 6.46
C CYS A 324 19.27 -10.41 5.66
N PHE A 325 18.41 -9.62 5.02
CA PHE A 325 18.76 -8.38 4.31
C PHE A 325 17.82 -7.28 4.82
N SER A 326 18.34 -6.11 5.16
CA SER A 326 17.61 -4.91 5.59
C SER A 326 17.82 -3.76 4.61
#